data_dde5da3383e9e67e9e7c9795f04a5bed
#
_entry.id   dde5da3383e9e67e9e7c9795f04a5bed
#
_cell.length_a   1.000
_cell.length_b   1.000
_cell.length_c   1.000
_cell.angle_alpha   90.00
_cell.angle_beta   90.00
_cell.angle_gamma   90.00
#
_symmetry.space_group_name_H-M   'P 1'
#
loop_
_entity.id
_entity.type
_entity.pdbx_description
1 polymer ?
#
loop_
_entity_poly.entity_id
_entity_poly.type
_entity_poly.pdbx_seq_one_letter_code
_entity_poly.pdbx_strand_id
1 'polypeptide(L)'
;IATQIFTKKGPLAFLPISNIETSIVYSAKNLKYKKSEDIKDLIKAHNLRYRIKKIDKISTFELKAVFLRKYYHKNILAFGDLIHKIHPLAGQGFNMTIRDIKNLISLIDKRLILGLPIDQSINTEFENNLKNKNFIFSSGIDLIYEFFNIEENLNSSFLRKSIQNFGKNTFVNKIFTKIADRGIVF
;
A
#
# COMPACT_ATOMS: atom_id res chain seq x y z
N ILE A 1 6.25 -7.09 16.16
CA ILE A 1 5.89 -7.60 14.82
C ILE A 1 4.60 -6.91 14.41
N ALA A 2 4.59 -6.26 13.25
CA ALA A 2 3.38 -5.71 12.65
C ALA A 2 2.39 -6.85 12.31
N THR A 3 1.10 -6.61 12.52
CA THR A 3 0.05 -7.59 12.24
C THR A 3 -1.07 -6.92 11.49
N GLN A 4 -1.55 -7.55 10.42
CA GLN A 4 -2.72 -7.11 9.67
C GLN A 4 -3.78 -8.20 9.69
N ILE A 5 -5.00 -7.80 9.99
CA ILE A 5 -6.18 -8.68 10.09
C ILE A 5 -7.20 -8.18 9.07
N PHE A 6 -7.67 -9.05 8.21
CA PHE A 6 -8.79 -8.75 7.32
C PHE A 6 -10.09 -8.96 8.06
N THR A 7 -10.85 -7.89 8.28
CA THR A 7 -12.17 -7.94 8.91
C THR A 7 -13.24 -7.83 7.83
N LYS A 8 -14.48 -8.25 8.12
CA LYS A 8 -15.64 -8.11 7.20
C LYS A 8 -15.86 -6.70 6.65
N LYS A 9 -15.23 -5.68 7.21
CA LYS A 9 -15.37 -4.28 6.79
C LYS A 9 -14.10 -3.71 6.19
N GLY A 10 -13.02 -4.49 6.17
CA GLY A 10 -11.73 -4.12 5.62
C GLY A 10 -10.54 -4.41 6.54
N PRO A 11 -9.31 -4.17 6.08
CA PRO A 11 -8.11 -4.49 6.81
C PRO A 11 -7.89 -3.60 8.04
N LEU A 12 -7.53 -4.24 9.15
CA LEU A 12 -7.13 -3.63 10.41
C LEU A 12 -5.66 -3.98 10.67
N ALA A 13 -4.79 -2.99 10.74
CA ALA A 13 -3.36 -3.17 10.98
C ALA A 13 -2.96 -2.66 12.37
N PHE A 14 -2.16 -3.45 13.08
CA PHE A 14 -1.47 -3.10 14.31
C PHE A 14 0.02 -2.94 13.99
N LEU A 15 0.53 -1.73 14.13
CA LEU A 15 1.88 -1.34 13.76
C LEU A 15 2.62 -0.87 15.03
N PRO A 16 3.36 -1.76 15.73
CA PRO A 16 4.11 -1.38 16.92
C PRO A 16 5.17 -0.33 16.59
N ILE A 17 5.12 0.81 17.28
CA ILE A 17 6.11 1.89 17.19
C ILE A 17 7.19 1.68 18.25
N SER A 18 6.76 1.27 19.46
CA SER A 18 7.65 0.99 20.58
C SER A 18 7.12 -0.19 21.41
N ASN A 19 7.76 -0.48 22.55
CA ASN A 19 7.29 -1.49 23.49
C ASN A 19 5.97 -1.15 24.18
N ILE A 20 5.58 0.13 24.16
CA ILE A 20 4.40 0.64 24.87
C ILE A 20 3.40 1.36 23.93
N GLU A 21 3.74 1.52 22.67
CA GLU A 21 2.93 2.27 21.71
C GLU A 21 2.74 1.51 20.39
N THR A 22 1.51 1.48 19.91
CA THR A 22 1.14 0.82 18.65
C THR A 22 0.23 1.75 17.86
N SER A 23 0.62 2.06 16.63
CA SER A 23 -0.26 2.72 15.67
C SER A 23 -1.25 1.72 15.11
N ILE A 24 -2.51 2.13 15.01
CA ILE A 24 -3.59 1.30 14.47
C ILE A 24 -4.16 1.98 13.24
N VAL A 25 -4.17 1.26 12.13
CA VAL A 25 -4.75 1.71 10.87
C VAL A 25 -5.90 0.79 10.50
N TYR A 26 -7.10 1.38 10.35
CA TYR A 26 -8.29 0.63 9.94
C TYR A 26 -8.84 1.22 8.64
N SER A 27 -8.78 0.47 7.56
CA SER A 27 -9.34 0.85 6.26
C SER A 27 -10.69 0.15 6.08
N ALA A 28 -11.77 0.89 6.25
CA ALA A 28 -13.09 0.28 6.19
C ALA A 28 -13.99 0.89 5.12
N LYS A 29 -14.75 0.03 4.44
CA LYS A 29 -15.81 0.44 3.52
C LYS A 29 -16.98 1.05 4.30
N ASN A 30 -17.52 2.17 3.81
CA ASN A 30 -18.77 2.78 4.29
C ASN A 30 -18.84 3.14 5.79
N LEU A 31 -17.73 3.57 6.38
CA LEU A 31 -17.71 4.05 7.76
C LEU A 31 -18.26 5.47 7.95
N LYS A 32 -19.07 5.99 7.01
CA LYS A 32 -19.50 7.40 7.01
C LYS A 32 -20.05 7.92 8.36
N TYR A 33 -20.44 7.07 9.28
CA TYR A 33 -21.13 7.50 10.51
C TYR A 33 -20.92 6.61 11.74
N LYS A 34 -19.82 5.85 11.85
CA LYS A 34 -19.59 5.12 13.10
C LYS A 34 -19.03 6.02 14.17
N LYS A 35 -19.66 5.99 15.36
CA LYS A 35 -19.16 6.65 16.55
C LYS A 35 -17.76 6.14 16.89
N SER A 36 -16.92 6.99 17.44
CA SER A 36 -15.56 6.65 17.91
C SER A 36 -15.54 5.39 18.81
N GLU A 37 -16.60 5.15 19.57
CA GLU A 37 -16.77 4.01 20.46
C GLU A 37 -16.86 2.67 19.71
N ASP A 38 -17.59 2.61 18.60
CA ASP A 38 -17.69 1.40 17.76
C ASP A 38 -16.32 0.95 17.22
N ILE A 39 -15.45 1.91 16.93
CA ILE A 39 -14.09 1.64 16.43
C ILE A 39 -13.20 1.11 17.55
N LYS A 40 -13.32 1.67 18.76
CA LYS A 40 -12.60 1.20 19.94
C LYS A 40 -12.96 -0.22 20.30
N ASP A 41 -14.24 -0.58 20.24
CA ASP A 41 -14.71 -1.92 20.54
C ASP A 41 -14.28 -2.93 19.45
N LEU A 42 -14.28 -2.50 18.19
CA LEU A 42 -13.74 -3.32 17.10
C LEU A 42 -12.23 -3.57 17.27
N ILE A 43 -11.46 -2.56 17.65
CA ILE A 43 -10.03 -2.70 17.95
C ILE A 43 -9.83 -3.70 19.09
N LYS A 44 -10.60 -3.59 20.17
CA LYS A 44 -10.52 -4.52 21.32
C LYS A 44 -10.87 -5.95 20.92
N ALA A 45 -11.91 -6.14 20.11
CA ALA A 45 -12.38 -7.46 19.67
C ALA A 45 -11.34 -8.21 18.81
N HIS A 46 -10.56 -7.47 18.01
CA HIS A 46 -9.53 -8.05 17.13
C HIS A 46 -8.11 -8.00 17.71
N ASN A 47 -7.96 -7.40 18.89
CA ASN A 47 -6.68 -7.33 19.56
C ASN A 47 -6.39 -8.62 20.33
N LEU A 48 -5.62 -9.50 19.73
CA LEU A 48 -5.25 -10.79 20.32
C LEU A 48 -3.92 -10.74 21.12
N ARG A 49 -3.21 -9.61 21.09
CA ARG A 49 -1.81 -9.57 21.55
C ARG A 49 -1.49 -8.55 22.62
N TYR A 50 -2.18 -7.41 22.63
CA TYR A 50 -1.74 -6.26 23.40
C TYR A 50 -2.69 -5.94 24.56
N ARG A 51 -2.13 -5.62 25.73
CA ARG A 51 -2.93 -5.05 26.83
C ARG A 51 -3.13 -3.56 26.54
N ILE A 52 -4.29 -3.18 26.02
CA ILE A 52 -4.64 -1.80 25.74
C ILE A 52 -4.94 -1.08 27.05
N LYS A 53 -4.14 -0.07 27.39
CA LYS A 53 -4.38 0.83 28.53
C LYS A 53 -5.19 2.06 28.11
N LYS A 54 -4.90 2.62 26.94
CA LYS A 54 -5.52 3.85 26.43
C LYS A 54 -5.58 3.79 24.89
N ILE A 55 -6.63 4.34 24.32
CA ILE A 55 -6.73 4.60 22.89
C ILE A 55 -6.88 6.13 22.75
N ASP A 56 -5.95 6.73 22.03
CA ASP A 56 -5.92 8.16 21.77
C ASP A 56 -6.98 8.60 20.76
N LYS A 57 -6.91 9.86 20.34
CA LYS A 57 -7.84 10.43 19.37
C LYS A 57 -7.78 9.67 18.04
N ILE A 58 -8.96 9.27 17.55
CA ILE A 58 -9.11 8.65 16.24
C ILE A 58 -9.22 9.76 15.19
N SER A 59 -8.36 9.70 14.18
CA SER A 59 -8.43 10.56 13.00
C SER A 59 -8.97 9.75 11.83
N THR A 60 -9.84 10.35 11.02
CA THR A 60 -10.48 9.68 9.88
C THR A 60 -10.16 10.44 8.60
N PHE A 61 -9.79 9.70 7.55
CA PHE A 61 -9.46 10.23 6.24
C PHE A 61 -10.24 9.47 5.17
N GLU A 62 -10.69 10.19 4.16
CA GLU A 62 -11.30 9.54 2.99
C GLU A 62 -10.18 8.97 2.10
N LEU A 63 -10.30 7.67 1.78
CA LEU A 63 -9.39 6.99 0.87
C LEU A 63 -10.00 6.95 -0.53
N LYS A 64 -9.35 7.59 -1.49
CA LYS A 64 -9.68 7.51 -2.91
C LYS A 64 -8.45 7.01 -3.64
N ALA A 65 -8.58 5.95 -4.44
CA ALA A 65 -7.53 5.58 -5.37
C ALA A 65 -7.38 6.70 -6.41
N VAL A 66 -6.15 7.13 -6.65
CA VAL A 66 -5.82 8.17 -7.62
C VAL A 66 -4.66 7.68 -8.46
N PHE A 67 -4.84 7.74 -9.77
CA PHE A 67 -3.79 7.45 -10.73
C PHE A 67 -3.72 8.59 -11.72
N LEU A 68 -2.60 9.30 -11.73
CA LEU A 68 -2.39 10.35 -12.73
C LEU A 68 -2.10 9.74 -14.10
N ARG A 69 -2.79 10.27 -15.11
CA ARG A 69 -2.52 9.91 -16.51
C ARG A 69 -1.22 10.54 -17.02
N LYS A 70 -0.80 11.67 -16.44
CA LYS A 70 0.41 12.40 -16.80
C LYS A 70 1.14 12.80 -15.52
N TYR A 71 2.43 12.47 -15.43
CA TYR A 71 3.21 12.68 -14.21
C TYR A 71 3.84 14.06 -14.12
N TYR A 72 3.81 14.84 -15.21
CA TYR A 72 4.37 16.18 -15.19
C TYR A 72 3.51 17.17 -15.98
N HIS A 73 3.66 18.44 -15.66
CA HIS A 73 3.12 19.56 -16.42
C HIS A 73 4.19 20.64 -16.51
N LYS A 74 4.66 20.95 -17.73
CA LYS A 74 5.82 21.82 -17.94
C LYS A 74 7.00 21.36 -17.08
N ASN A 75 7.54 22.22 -16.22
CA ASN A 75 8.68 21.93 -15.34
C ASN A 75 8.28 21.36 -13.97
N ILE A 76 7.00 21.10 -13.74
CA ILE A 76 6.48 20.56 -12.48
C ILE A 76 6.30 19.04 -12.63
N LEU A 77 7.04 18.28 -11.84
CA LEU A 77 6.89 16.82 -11.72
C LEU A 77 6.02 16.48 -10.53
N ALA A 78 4.95 15.71 -10.75
CA ALA A 78 4.16 15.13 -9.69
C ALA A 78 4.92 13.95 -9.06
N PHE A 79 4.76 13.74 -7.75
CA PHE A 79 5.52 12.74 -7.03
C PHE A 79 4.71 12.11 -5.88
N GLY A 80 5.07 10.87 -5.48
CA GLY A 80 4.47 10.17 -4.35
C GLY A 80 2.97 9.93 -4.52
N ASP A 81 2.19 10.20 -3.48
CA ASP A 81 0.74 9.98 -3.46
C ASP A 81 -0.04 10.77 -4.53
N LEU A 82 0.60 11.76 -5.16
CA LEU A 82 -0.02 12.47 -6.30
C LEU A 82 -0.12 11.58 -7.53
N ILE A 83 0.88 10.73 -7.79
CA ILE A 83 0.89 9.88 -8.99
C ILE A 83 0.25 8.51 -8.76
N HIS A 84 0.30 8.00 -7.53
CA HIS A 84 -0.28 6.70 -7.18
C HIS A 84 -0.78 6.68 -5.73
N LYS A 85 -2.01 7.02 -5.52
CA LYS A 85 -2.68 6.83 -4.23
C LYS A 85 -3.39 5.49 -4.25
N ILE A 86 -2.80 4.50 -3.61
CA ILE A 86 -3.30 3.12 -3.55
C ILE A 86 -3.94 2.82 -2.21
N HIS A 87 -4.64 1.68 -2.16
CA HIS A 87 -5.16 1.15 -0.90
C HIS A 87 -4.03 0.95 0.11
N PRO A 88 -4.18 1.34 1.40
CA PRO A 88 -3.13 1.22 2.42
C PRO A 88 -2.90 -0.24 2.84
N LEU A 89 -2.88 -1.16 1.88
CA LEU A 89 -2.56 -2.55 2.10
C LEU A 89 -1.05 -2.68 2.37
N ALA A 90 -0.69 -3.10 3.57
CA ALA A 90 0.70 -3.32 3.99
C ALA A 90 1.65 -2.11 3.79
N GLY A 91 1.13 -0.86 3.74
CA GLY A 91 1.96 0.35 3.62
C GLY A 91 2.71 0.49 2.30
N GLN A 92 2.27 -0.13 1.23
CA GLN A 92 2.99 -0.19 -0.04
C GLN A 92 3.12 1.16 -0.76
N GLY A 93 2.25 2.14 -0.50
CA GLY A 93 2.34 3.47 -1.10
C GLY A 93 3.68 4.16 -0.83
N PHE A 94 4.17 4.11 0.40
CA PHE A 94 5.48 4.65 0.77
C PHE A 94 6.62 3.92 0.04
N ASN A 95 6.56 2.59 -0.05
CA ASN A 95 7.57 1.81 -0.77
C ASN A 95 7.60 2.14 -2.27
N MET A 96 6.45 2.41 -2.89
CA MET A 96 6.38 2.90 -4.27
C MET A 96 7.09 4.25 -4.40
N THR A 97 6.82 5.19 -3.52
CA THR A 97 7.47 6.49 -3.51
C THR A 97 8.99 6.38 -3.39
N ILE A 98 9.52 5.50 -2.53
CA ILE A 98 10.96 5.26 -2.42
C ILE A 98 11.56 4.68 -3.73
N ARG A 99 10.82 3.83 -4.43
CA ARG A 99 11.25 3.30 -5.74
C ARG A 99 11.27 4.39 -6.80
N ASP A 100 10.28 5.28 -6.79
CA ASP A 100 10.21 6.42 -7.70
C ASP A 100 11.38 7.38 -7.46
N ILE A 101 11.75 7.65 -6.20
CA ILE A 101 12.94 8.44 -5.82
C ILE A 101 14.21 7.81 -6.40
N LYS A 102 14.40 6.51 -6.19
CA LYS A 102 15.57 5.80 -6.72
C LYS A 102 15.66 5.90 -8.24
N ASN A 103 14.54 5.78 -8.94
CA ASN A 103 14.49 5.92 -10.39
C ASN A 103 14.86 7.33 -10.82
N LEU A 104 14.31 8.37 -10.19
CA LEU A 104 14.62 9.75 -10.49
C LEU A 104 16.11 10.07 -10.26
N ILE A 105 16.67 9.64 -9.13
CA ILE A 105 18.09 9.81 -8.84
C ILE A 105 18.93 9.13 -9.92
N SER A 106 18.62 7.89 -10.27
CA SER A 106 19.35 7.15 -11.32
C SER A 106 19.30 7.86 -12.69
N LEU A 107 18.16 8.48 -13.03
CA LEU A 107 18.03 9.27 -14.26
C LEU A 107 18.91 10.54 -14.23
N ILE A 108 18.91 11.23 -13.09
CA ILE A 108 19.75 12.43 -12.89
C ILE A 108 21.23 12.06 -13.00
N ASP A 109 21.67 11.03 -12.26
CA ASP A 109 23.05 10.58 -12.26
C ASP A 109 23.51 10.18 -13.67
N LYS A 110 22.70 9.41 -14.39
CA LYS A 110 22.99 9.02 -15.77
C LYS A 110 23.19 10.23 -16.68
N ARG A 111 22.34 11.26 -16.56
CA ARG A 111 22.46 12.48 -17.35
C ARG A 111 23.72 13.28 -17.00
N LEU A 112 24.03 13.40 -15.72
CA LEU A 112 25.26 14.08 -15.26
C LEU A 112 26.51 13.38 -15.80
N ILE A 113 26.57 12.04 -15.72
CA ILE A 113 27.70 11.24 -16.23
C ILE A 113 27.87 11.44 -17.75
N LEU A 114 26.77 11.54 -18.49
CA LEU A 114 26.78 11.70 -19.94
C LEU A 114 26.90 13.18 -20.40
N GLY A 115 26.98 14.13 -19.48
CA GLY A 115 27.00 15.55 -19.80
C GLY A 115 25.70 16.07 -20.44
N LEU A 116 24.58 15.37 -20.22
CA LEU A 116 23.27 15.75 -20.75
C LEU A 116 22.59 16.79 -19.87
N PRO A 117 21.77 17.70 -20.44
CA PRO A 117 21.07 18.71 -19.66
C PRO A 117 20.01 18.06 -18.73
N ILE A 118 19.85 18.65 -17.54
CA ILE A 118 18.74 18.35 -16.63
C ILE A 118 17.60 19.30 -16.96
N ASP A 119 16.84 18.97 -17.96
CA ASP A 119 15.71 19.76 -18.47
C ASP A 119 14.38 18.98 -18.40
N GLN A 120 13.34 19.52 -19.01
CA GLN A 120 12.00 18.92 -19.00
C GLN A 120 11.97 17.48 -19.57
N SER A 121 12.93 17.09 -20.39
CA SER A 121 12.99 15.75 -20.98
C SER A 121 13.17 14.64 -19.94
N ILE A 122 13.75 14.97 -18.76
CA ILE A 122 13.87 14.03 -17.64
C ILE A 122 12.48 13.63 -17.09
N ASN A 123 11.52 14.56 -17.11
CA ASN A 123 10.17 14.29 -16.64
C ASN A 123 9.47 13.28 -17.56
N THR A 124 9.70 13.37 -18.86
CA THR A 124 9.18 12.42 -19.85
C THR A 124 9.80 11.04 -19.65
N GLU A 125 11.11 10.98 -19.43
CA GLU A 125 11.82 9.72 -19.20
C GLU A 125 11.38 9.06 -17.88
N PHE A 126 11.19 9.84 -16.83
CA PHE A 126 10.66 9.39 -15.55
C PHE A 126 9.25 8.80 -15.70
N GLU A 127 8.34 9.52 -16.38
CA GLU A 127 6.98 9.02 -16.64
C GLU A 127 7.01 7.69 -17.41
N ASN A 128 7.78 7.63 -18.50
CA ASN A 128 7.88 6.42 -19.35
C ASN A 128 8.43 5.22 -18.58
N ASN A 129 9.39 5.43 -17.69
CA ASN A 129 10.01 4.36 -16.91
C ASN A 129 9.08 3.80 -15.82
N LEU A 130 8.21 4.62 -15.27
CA LEU A 130 7.47 4.27 -14.06
C LEU A 130 5.98 4.06 -14.27
N LYS A 131 5.35 4.75 -15.20
CA LYS A 131 3.90 4.77 -15.34
C LYS A 131 3.28 3.38 -15.46
N ASN A 132 3.79 2.56 -16.36
CA ASN A 132 3.29 1.20 -16.56
C ASN A 132 3.58 0.31 -15.35
N LYS A 133 4.77 0.43 -14.75
CA LYS A 133 5.15 -0.36 -13.57
C LYS A 133 4.28 -0.01 -12.37
N ASN A 134 4.07 1.28 -12.12
CA ASN A 134 3.23 1.77 -11.04
C ASN A 134 1.77 1.36 -11.25
N PHE A 135 1.25 1.42 -12.48
CA PHE A 135 -0.11 0.99 -12.80
C PHE A 135 -0.29 -0.52 -12.55
N ILE A 136 0.60 -1.36 -13.05
CA ILE A 136 0.52 -2.82 -12.86
C ILE A 136 0.63 -3.18 -11.37
N PHE A 137 1.55 -2.54 -10.65
CA PHE A 137 1.73 -2.79 -9.22
C PHE A 137 0.50 -2.39 -8.41
N SER A 138 -0.06 -1.22 -8.69
CA SER A 138 -1.25 -0.70 -8.02
C SER A 138 -2.48 -1.56 -8.31
N SER A 139 -2.67 -1.95 -9.57
CA SER A 139 -3.76 -2.86 -9.96
C SER A 139 -3.63 -4.22 -9.28
N GLY A 140 -2.41 -4.71 -9.09
CA GLY A 140 -2.14 -5.93 -8.33
C GLY A 140 -2.57 -5.82 -6.86
N ILE A 141 -2.30 -4.69 -6.21
CA ILE A 141 -2.74 -4.43 -4.84
C ILE A 141 -4.27 -4.37 -4.76
N ASP A 142 -4.91 -3.68 -5.68
CA ASP A 142 -6.37 -3.57 -5.73
C ASP A 142 -7.02 -4.95 -5.97
N LEU A 143 -6.43 -5.77 -6.83
CA LEU A 143 -6.90 -7.13 -7.09
C LEU A 143 -6.78 -8.01 -5.83
N ILE A 144 -5.68 -7.93 -5.10
CA ILE A 144 -5.51 -8.62 -3.82
C ILE A 144 -6.60 -8.17 -2.83
N TYR A 145 -6.83 -6.87 -2.74
CA TYR A 145 -7.85 -6.31 -1.85
C TYR A 145 -9.25 -6.82 -2.21
N GLU A 146 -9.63 -6.79 -3.49
CA GLU A 146 -10.93 -7.30 -3.94
C GLU A 146 -11.05 -8.83 -3.74
N PHE A 147 -9.98 -9.58 -3.93
CA PHE A 147 -9.96 -11.02 -3.69
C PHE A 147 -10.30 -11.36 -2.23
N PHE A 148 -9.70 -10.66 -1.26
CA PHE A 148 -10.04 -10.85 0.16
C PHE A 148 -11.48 -10.43 0.48
N ASN A 149 -12.01 -9.39 -0.17
CA ASN A 149 -13.42 -9.02 -0.02
C ASN A 149 -14.38 -10.11 -0.52
N ILE A 150 -14.08 -10.74 -1.65
CA ILE A 150 -14.89 -11.81 -2.22
C ILE A 150 -14.86 -13.04 -1.32
N GLU A 151 -13.68 -13.40 -0.78
CA GLU A 151 -13.53 -14.54 0.15
C GLU A 151 -14.40 -14.37 1.40
N GLU A 152 -14.40 -13.19 1.99
CA GLU A 152 -15.23 -12.91 3.17
C GLU A 152 -16.72 -12.98 2.89
N ASN A 153 -17.16 -12.51 1.73
CA ASN A 153 -18.58 -12.49 1.34
C ASN A 153 -19.11 -13.89 1.00
N LEU A 154 -18.29 -14.75 0.41
CA LEU A 154 -18.69 -16.07 -0.06
C LEU A 154 -18.59 -17.16 1.03
N ASN A 155 -17.97 -16.87 2.18
CA ASN A 155 -17.73 -17.84 3.27
C ASN A 155 -17.14 -19.18 2.78
N SER A 156 -16.39 -19.15 1.68
CA SER A 156 -15.94 -20.32 0.94
C SER A 156 -14.70 -20.92 1.62
N SER A 157 -14.87 -22.10 2.21
CA SER A 157 -13.76 -22.88 2.78
C SER A 157 -12.71 -23.28 1.75
N PHE A 158 -13.09 -23.33 0.47
CA PHE A 158 -12.21 -23.66 -0.64
C PHE A 158 -11.20 -22.53 -0.92
N LEU A 159 -11.66 -21.28 -1.00
CA LEU A 159 -10.80 -20.11 -1.18
C LEU A 159 -9.81 -19.96 -0.02
N ARG A 160 -10.28 -20.15 1.22
CA ARG A 160 -9.43 -20.11 2.42
C ARG A 160 -8.32 -21.17 2.40
N LYS A 161 -8.63 -22.39 2.00
CA LYS A 161 -7.63 -23.47 1.86
C LYS A 161 -6.64 -23.16 0.73
N SER A 162 -7.10 -22.60 -0.38
CA SER A 162 -6.23 -22.19 -1.49
C SER A 162 -5.24 -21.12 -1.05
N ILE A 163 -5.69 -20.07 -0.34
CA ILE A 163 -4.80 -19.02 0.20
C ILE A 163 -3.78 -19.60 1.19
N GLN A 164 -4.23 -20.48 2.11
CA GLN A 164 -3.32 -21.14 3.05
C GLN A 164 -2.26 -21.98 2.34
N ASN A 165 -2.60 -22.66 1.26
CA ASN A 165 -1.66 -23.42 0.46
C ASN A 165 -0.71 -22.52 -0.34
N PHE A 166 -1.22 -21.42 -0.93
CA PHE A 166 -0.37 -20.41 -1.57
C PHE A 166 0.60 -19.76 -0.56
N GLY A 167 0.11 -19.41 0.63
CA GLY A 167 0.94 -18.84 1.69
C GLY A 167 2.00 -19.78 2.27
N LYS A 168 1.81 -21.10 2.16
CA LYS A 168 2.80 -22.11 2.57
C LYS A 168 3.82 -22.41 1.47
N ASN A 169 3.55 -22.06 0.23
CA ASN A 169 4.45 -22.30 -0.89
C ASN A 169 5.62 -21.31 -0.86
N THR A 170 6.80 -21.81 -0.53
CA THR A 170 8.03 -21.01 -0.40
C THR A 170 8.39 -20.23 -1.68
N PHE A 171 8.07 -20.78 -2.85
CA PHE A 171 8.33 -20.13 -4.14
C PHE A 171 7.41 -18.93 -4.35
N VAL A 172 6.11 -19.10 -4.10
CA VAL A 172 5.10 -18.04 -4.20
C VAL A 172 5.41 -16.92 -3.21
N ASN A 173 5.72 -17.27 -1.96
CA ASN A 173 6.12 -16.29 -0.94
C ASN A 173 7.36 -15.49 -1.35
N LYS A 174 8.38 -16.14 -1.91
CA LYS A 174 9.58 -15.44 -2.42
C LYS A 174 9.25 -14.46 -3.54
N ILE A 175 8.35 -14.83 -4.45
CA ILE A 175 7.90 -13.92 -5.53
C ILE A 175 7.17 -12.72 -4.92
N PHE A 176 6.19 -12.94 -4.04
CA PHE A 176 5.45 -11.85 -3.41
C PHE A 176 6.34 -10.94 -2.58
N THR A 177 7.26 -11.49 -1.79
CA THR A 177 8.24 -10.71 -1.02
C THR A 177 9.13 -9.89 -1.95
N LYS A 178 9.63 -10.49 -3.03
CA LYS A 178 10.46 -9.78 -4.01
C LYS A 178 9.71 -8.65 -4.71
N ILE A 179 8.44 -8.87 -5.07
CA ILE A 179 7.59 -7.84 -5.66
C ILE A 179 7.30 -6.72 -4.64
N ALA A 180 7.03 -7.06 -3.38
CA ALA A 180 6.79 -6.09 -2.33
C ALA A 180 8.04 -5.23 -2.03
N ASP A 181 9.22 -5.85 -1.99
CA ASP A 181 10.47 -5.16 -1.66
C ASP A 181 11.05 -4.38 -2.85
N ARG A 182 11.03 -4.96 -4.05
CA ARG A 182 11.73 -4.44 -5.23
C ARG A 182 10.82 -3.87 -6.31
N GLY A 183 9.51 -4.09 -6.20
CA GLY A 183 8.56 -3.81 -7.26
C GLY A 183 8.64 -4.84 -8.39
N ILE A 184 7.89 -4.59 -9.45
CA ILE A 184 7.94 -5.40 -10.67
C ILE A 184 9.17 -4.96 -11.47
N VAL A 185 10.17 -5.83 -11.52
CA VAL A 185 11.37 -5.65 -12.34
C VAL A 185 11.14 -6.44 -13.62
N PHE A 186 10.99 -5.74 -14.73
CA PHE A 186 11.07 -6.28 -16.09
C PHE A 186 12.45 -6.03 -16.64
#